data_9542f74ecaf34126fbb3df02e33589b9
#
_entry.id   9542f74ecaf34126fbb3df02e33589b9
#
_cell.length_a   1.000
_cell.length_b   1.000
_cell.length_c   1.000
_cell.angle_alpha   90.00
_cell.angle_beta   90.00
_cell.angle_gamma   90.00
#
_symmetry.space_group_name_H-M   'P 1'
#
loop_
_entity.id
_entity.type
_entity.pdbx_description
1 polymer ?
#
loop_
_entity_poly.entity_id
_entity_poly.type
_entity_poly.pdbx_seq_one_letter_code
_entity_poly.pdbx_strand_id
1 'polypeptide(L)'
;MDVNVLGIIAGFLTSVSMIPQLVKVIKEKNVEDISLVMLLVLISGLSLWVWYGIKKDELPIILSNGFAVLVNVSLLICYFIYNKKK
;
A
#
# COMPACT_ATOMS: atom_id res chain seq x y z
N MET A 1 -8.44 20.73 -13.56
CA MET A 1 -7.56 20.20 -12.51
C MET A 1 -6.28 19.70 -13.13
N ASP A 2 -5.17 20.03 -12.52
CA ASP A 2 -3.86 19.56 -12.99
C ASP A 2 -3.81 18.03 -12.87
N VAL A 3 -3.23 17.36 -13.86
CA VAL A 3 -3.08 15.90 -13.85
C VAL A 3 -2.27 15.45 -12.62
N ASN A 4 -1.26 16.23 -12.23
CA ASN A 4 -0.45 15.89 -11.07
C ASN A 4 -1.26 15.95 -9.77
N VAL A 5 -2.13 16.96 -9.64
CA VAL A 5 -3.02 17.09 -8.48
C VAL A 5 -4.00 15.93 -8.45
N LEU A 6 -4.55 15.58 -9.62
CA LEU A 6 -5.48 14.46 -9.72
C LEU A 6 -4.79 13.16 -9.28
N GLY A 7 -3.55 12.94 -9.70
CA GLY A 7 -2.79 11.75 -9.32
C GLY A 7 -2.55 11.66 -7.82
N ILE A 8 -2.22 12.79 -7.19
CA ILE A 8 -2.00 12.83 -5.75
C ILE A 8 -3.31 12.50 -5.01
N ILE A 9 -4.40 13.11 -5.41
CA ILE A 9 -5.69 12.88 -4.77
C ILE A 9 -6.12 11.43 -4.92
N ALA A 10 -6.04 10.89 -6.13
CA ALA A 10 -6.44 9.51 -6.40
C ALA A 10 -5.58 8.51 -5.60
N GLY A 11 -4.26 8.71 -5.61
CA GLY A 11 -3.36 7.84 -4.89
C GLY A 11 -3.56 7.93 -3.38
N PHE A 12 -3.78 9.14 -2.87
CA PHE A 12 -4.05 9.35 -1.46
C PHE A 12 -5.33 8.66 -1.02
N LEU A 13 -6.41 8.81 -1.78
CA LEU A 13 -7.68 8.17 -1.47
C LEU A 13 -7.55 6.65 -1.47
N THR A 14 -6.84 6.11 -2.46
CA THR A 14 -6.63 4.68 -2.54
C THR A 14 -5.86 4.17 -1.33
N SER A 15 -4.80 4.88 -0.95
CA SER A 15 -3.96 4.47 0.19
C SER A 15 -4.71 4.60 1.51
N VAL A 16 -5.46 5.68 1.69
CA VAL A 16 -6.24 5.91 2.92
C VAL A 16 -7.28 4.81 3.10
N SER A 17 -7.87 4.32 2.00
CA SER A 17 -8.87 3.26 2.09
C SER A 17 -8.30 1.96 2.67
N MET A 18 -7.00 1.78 2.65
CA MET A 18 -6.34 0.60 3.21
C MET A 18 -6.03 0.74 4.70
N ILE A 19 -6.05 1.96 5.22
CA ILE A 19 -5.73 2.20 6.64
C ILE A 19 -6.75 1.54 7.58
N PRO A 20 -8.07 1.64 7.34
CA PRO A 20 -9.03 0.93 8.19
C PRO A 20 -8.77 -0.58 8.22
N GLN A 21 -8.37 -1.16 7.08
CA GLN A 21 -8.05 -2.57 7.02
C GLN A 21 -6.84 -2.88 7.90
N LEU A 22 -5.80 -2.05 7.84
CA LEU A 22 -4.61 -2.22 8.66
C LEU A 22 -4.95 -2.12 10.15
N VAL A 23 -5.75 -1.12 10.53
CA VAL A 23 -6.17 -0.92 11.91
C VAL A 23 -6.95 -2.14 12.39
N LYS A 24 -7.86 -2.65 11.57
CA LYS A 24 -8.66 -3.81 11.93
C LYS A 24 -7.78 -5.03 12.17
N VAL A 25 -6.80 -5.26 11.30
CA VAL A 25 -5.88 -6.38 11.45
C VAL A 25 -5.09 -6.28 12.75
N ILE A 26 -4.61 -5.08 13.08
CA ILE A 26 -3.84 -4.88 14.31
C ILE A 26 -4.72 -5.11 15.54
N LYS A 27 -5.95 -4.62 15.53
CA LYS A 27 -6.86 -4.75 16.67
C LYS A 27 -7.34 -6.18 16.88
N GLU A 28 -7.72 -6.84 15.81
CA GLU A 28 -8.30 -8.19 15.90
C GLU A 28 -7.26 -9.28 15.80
N LYS A 29 -6.04 -8.93 15.37
CA LYS A 29 -4.94 -9.88 15.16
C LYS A 29 -5.36 -11.02 14.24
N ASN A 30 -6.23 -10.72 13.30
CA ASN A 30 -6.78 -11.68 12.35
C ASN A 30 -6.36 -11.30 10.93
N VAL A 31 -5.66 -12.20 10.27
CA VAL A 31 -5.16 -11.98 8.91
C VAL A 31 -5.80 -12.94 7.91
N GLU A 32 -6.90 -13.59 8.28
CA GLU A 32 -7.55 -14.57 7.41
C GLU A 32 -8.05 -13.95 6.11
N ASP A 33 -8.50 -12.70 6.17
CA ASP A 33 -9.03 -12.02 5.00
C ASP A 33 -7.95 -11.39 4.12
N ILE A 34 -6.68 -11.49 4.52
CA ILE A 34 -5.59 -10.93 3.76
C ILE A 34 -5.00 -12.00 2.84
N SER A 35 -4.90 -11.68 1.56
CA SER A 35 -4.26 -12.57 0.59
C SER A 35 -2.77 -12.22 0.49
N LEU A 36 -1.92 -13.16 0.85
CA LEU A 36 -0.48 -12.97 0.75
C LEU A 36 -0.05 -12.74 -0.70
N VAL A 37 -0.63 -13.50 -1.62
CA VAL A 37 -0.32 -13.34 -3.05
C VAL A 37 -0.69 -11.94 -3.51
N MET A 38 -1.87 -11.45 -3.13
CA MET A 38 -2.31 -10.12 -3.52
C MET A 38 -1.38 -9.04 -2.96
N LEU A 39 -0.95 -9.18 -1.69
CA LEU A 39 -0.01 -8.22 -1.11
C LEU A 39 1.31 -8.20 -1.87
N LEU A 40 1.84 -9.37 -2.21
CA LEU A 40 3.10 -9.44 -2.94
C LEU A 40 2.98 -8.82 -4.33
N VAL A 41 1.88 -9.07 -5.01
CA VAL A 41 1.63 -8.48 -6.33
C VAL A 41 1.50 -6.96 -6.22
N LEU A 42 0.75 -6.48 -5.23
CA LEU A 42 0.58 -5.04 -5.03
C LEU A 42 1.89 -4.35 -4.69
N ILE A 43 2.67 -4.91 -3.76
CA ILE A 43 3.94 -4.32 -3.38
C ILE A 43 4.88 -4.27 -4.58
N SER A 44 4.92 -5.33 -5.37
CA SER A 44 5.76 -5.37 -6.57
C SER A 44 5.34 -4.30 -7.56
N GLY A 45 4.04 -4.21 -7.87
CA GLY A 45 3.53 -3.23 -8.81
C GLY A 45 3.74 -1.81 -8.34
N LEU A 46 3.45 -1.54 -7.07
CA LEU A 46 3.63 -0.20 -6.50
C LEU A 46 5.10 0.20 -6.49
N SER A 47 5.99 -0.74 -6.21
CA SER A 47 7.43 -0.46 -6.20
C SER A 47 7.91 -0.10 -7.60
N LEU A 48 7.40 -0.78 -8.63
CA LEU A 48 7.71 -0.45 -10.02
C LEU A 48 7.22 0.94 -10.37
N TRP A 49 6.02 1.33 -9.88
CA TRP A 49 5.50 2.67 -10.11
C TRP A 49 6.35 3.74 -9.43
N VAL A 50 6.85 3.47 -8.23
CA VAL A 50 7.77 4.40 -7.55
C VAL A 50 9.04 4.57 -8.38
N TRP A 51 9.59 3.46 -8.88
CA TRP A 51 10.77 3.52 -9.74
C TRP A 51 10.50 4.32 -11.01
N TYR A 52 9.35 4.05 -11.64
CA TYR A 52 8.93 4.79 -12.83
C TYR A 52 8.83 6.29 -12.53
N GLY A 53 8.23 6.65 -11.40
CA GLY A 53 8.12 8.04 -10.99
C GLY A 53 9.48 8.71 -10.78
N ILE A 54 10.42 7.99 -10.18
CA ILE A 54 11.77 8.51 -9.98
C ILE A 54 12.43 8.78 -11.33
N LYS A 55 12.30 7.85 -12.27
CA LYS A 55 12.90 7.99 -13.59
C LYS A 55 12.28 9.12 -14.39
N LYS A 56 11.01 9.38 -14.21
CA LYS A 56 10.28 10.45 -14.89
C LYS A 56 10.28 11.75 -14.12
N ASP A 57 10.86 11.75 -12.93
CA ASP A 57 10.87 12.93 -12.05
C ASP A 57 9.43 13.42 -11.75
N GLU A 58 8.53 12.46 -11.49
CA GLU A 58 7.13 12.72 -11.22
C GLU A 58 6.83 12.54 -9.73
N LEU A 59 6.96 13.61 -8.98
CA LEU A 59 6.80 13.57 -7.52
C LEU A 59 5.43 13.02 -7.07
N PRO A 60 4.30 13.36 -7.72
CA PRO A 60 3.01 12.80 -7.29
C PRO A 60 2.96 11.28 -7.35
N ILE A 61 3.57 10.68 -8.36
CA ILE A 61 3.62 9.23 -8.48
C ILE A 61 4.48 8.64 -7.37
N ILE A 62 5.62 9.26 -7.07
CA ILE A 62 6.51 8.79 -6.02
C ILE A 62 5.81 8.83 -4.66
N LEU A 63 5.18 9.95 -4.34
CA LEU A 63 4.56 10.13 -3.04
C LEU A 63 3.37 9.20 -2.84
N SER A 64 2.47 9.13 -3.80
CA SER A 64 1.25 8.34 -3.64
C SER A 64 1.56 6.84 -3.60
N ASN A 65 2.41 6.36 -4.49
CA ASN A 65 2.74 4.94 -4.51
C ASN A 65 3.68 4.55 -3.37
N GLY A 66 4.58 5.46 -2.97
CA GLY A 66 5.44 5.24 -1.82
C GLY A 66 4.62 5.07 -0.54
N PHE A 67 3.61 5.91 -0.35
CA PHE A 67 2.72 5.78 0.79
C PHE A 67 1.97 4.44 0.77
N ALA A 68 1.48 4.05 -0.42
CA ALA A 68 0.79 2.78 -0.57
C ALA A 68 1.71 1.60 -0.27
N VAL A 69 2.97 1.68 -0.67
CA VAL A 69 3.95 0.63 -0.35
C VAL A 69 4.11 0.51 1.16
N LEU A 70 4.22 1.63 1.88
CA LEU A 70 4.36 1.60 3.33
C LEU A 70 3.17 0.91 3.99
N VAL A 71 1.96 1.22 3.56
CA VAL A 71 0.76 0.61 4.13
C VAL A 71 0.73 -0.88 3.83
N ASN A 72 1.04 -1.27 2.60
CA ASN A 72 1.02 -2.68 2.19
C ASN A 72 2.11 -3.49 2.88
N VAL A 73 3.30 -2.92 3.06
CA VAL A 73 4.38 -3.58 3.80
C VAL A 73 3.97 -3.78 5.25
N SER A 74 3.30 -2.79 5.85
CA SER A 74 2.78 -2.92 7.21
C SER A 74 1.79 -4.08 7.31
N LEU A 75 0.89 -4.22 6.34
CA LEU A 75 -0.03 -5.35 6.29
C LEU A 75 0.70 -6.68 6.14
N LEU A 76 1.74 -6.71 5.32
CA LEU A 76 2.53 -7.91 5.13
C LEU A 76 3.22 -8.33 6.43
N ILE A 77 3.79 -7.38 7.15
CA ILE A 77 4.42 -7.64 8.43
C ILE A 77 3.39 -8.19 9.42
N CYS A 78 2.23 -7.56 9.50
CA CYS A 78 1.14 -8.05 10.36
C CYS A 78 0.72 -9.46 9.98
N TYR A 79 0.65 -9.74 8.68
CA TYR A 79 0.29 -11.07 8.22
C TYR A 79 1.24 -12.13 8.77
N PHE A 80 2.55 -11.89 8.66
CA PHE A 80 3.53 -12.86 9.15
C PHE A 80 3.53 -12.97 10.67
N ILE A 81 3.34 -11.85 11.37
CA ILE A 81 3.34 -11.86 12.83
C ILE A 81 2.13 -12.64 13.36
N TYR A 82 0.95 -12.34 12.86
CA TYR A 82 -0.28 -12.91 13.42
C TYR A 82 -0.59 -14.29 12.86
N ASN A 83 -0.14 -14.58 11.66
CA ASN A 83 -0.36 -15.89 11.06
C ASN A 83 0.43 -16.99 11.77
N LYS A 84 1.57 -16.63 12.37
CA LYS A 84 2.40 -17.59 13.10
C LYS A 84 1.74 -18.13 14.36
N LYS A 85 0.68 -17.49 14.81
CA LYS A 85 0.01 -17.89 16.04
C LYS A 85 -0.96 -19.04 15.86
N LYS A 86 -1.10 -19.54 14.66
CA LYS A 86 -1.97 -20.69 14.40
C LYS A 86 -1.27 -22.00 14.79
#